data_95c26832203de5512ace6786bdf239bc
#
_entry.id   95c26832203de5512ace6786bdf239bc
#
_cell.length_a   1.000
_cell.length_b   1.000
_cell.length_c   1.000
_cell.angle_alpha   90.00
_cell.angle_beta   90.00
_cell.angle_gamma   90.00
#
_symmetry.space_group_name_H-M   'P 1'
#
loop_
_entity.id
_entity.type
_entity.pdbx_description
1 polymer ?
#
loop_
_entity_poly.entity_id
_entity_poly.type
_entity_poly.pdbx_seq_one_letter_code
_entity_poly.pdbx_strand_id
1 'polypeptide(L)'
;MKMIPGGVTAPRGFQASGVHCGVKKGKGDGKPAVLMAHYDVVPVEEENWTHPAFEAEIRDGVMWGRGTLDTKVTFNGVLSAAENLISQGFVPENDIYFAFSGGEEVNGKGAIHIVDYFKSHHIEPELVLDEGGAVVDNVFPGVTKPCGMIGIAEKGMINVEYSVASSGGHASAPAPHTPVGQLSAACCKIENHPFKAHFSKPVLEM
;
A
#
# COMPACT_ATOMS: atom_id res chain seq x y z
N MET A 1 22.90 1.64 1.32
CA MET A 1 22.38 0.69 0.32
C MET A 1 23.34 0.72 -0.86
N LYS A 2 24.06 -0.37 -1.15
CA LYS A 2 24.87 -0.45 -2.38
C LYS A 2 23.91 -0.44 -3.56
N MET A 3 24.13 0.48 -4.51
CA MET A 3 23.38 0.52 -5.76
C MET A 3 23.45 -0.84 -6.45
N ILE A 4 22.35 -1.29 -7.01
CA ILE A 4 22.28 -2.53 -7.78
C ILE A 4 23.28 -2.40 -8.95
N PRO A 5 24.27 -3.28 -9.09
CA PRO A 5 25.17 -3.24 -10.24
C PRO A 5 24.36 -3.49 -11.51
N GLY A 6 24.47 -2.66 -12.52
CA GLY A 6 23.87 -2.94 -13.82
C GLY A 6 22.94 -1.87 -14.39
N GLY A 7 22.99 -0.64 -13.90
CA GLY A 7 22.37 0.49 -14.59
C GLY A 7 20.99 0.92 -14.11
N VAL A 8 20.63 0.63 -12.87
CA VAL A 8 19.57 1.36 -12.18
C VAL A 8 20.18 2.60 -11.55
N THR A 9 19.72 3.76 -11.95
CA THR A 9 20.21 5.04 -11.42
C THR A 9 19.15 5.69 -10.55
N ALA A 10 19.57 6.24 -9.41
CA ALA A 10 18.67 7.10 -8.64
C ALA A 10 18.44 8.41 -9.41
N PRO A 11 17.19 8.81 -9.64
CA PRO A 11 16.89 10.09 -10.25
C PRO A 11 17.49 11.24 -9.39
N ARG A 12 18.16 12.20 -10.02
CA ARG A 12 18.70 13.36 -9.30
C ARG A 12 17.56 14.15 -8.66
N GLY A 13 17.68 14.46 -7.38
CA GLY A 13 16.73 15.31 -6.64
C GLY A 13 15.64 14.56 -5.90
N PHE A 14 15.56 13.22 -5.96
CA PHE A 14 14.59 12.45 -5.20
C PHE A 14 15.17 12.03 -3.84
N GLN A 15 15.07 12.90 -2.85
CA GLN A 15 15.35 12.60 -1.44
C GLN A 15 14.19 13.12 -0.59
N ALA A 16 13.07 12.40 -0.60
CA ALA A 16 12.09 12.53 0.48
C ALA A 16 12.40 11.47 1.54
N SER A 17 12.27 11.82 2.82
CA SER A 17 12.46 10.85 3.91
C SER A 17 11.50 9.67 3.73
N GLY A 18 12.03 8.47 3.72
CA GLY A 18 11.24 7.26 3.60
C GLY A 18 10.78 6.90 2.18
N VAL A 19 11.41 7.43 1.13
CA VAL A 19 11.17 7.02 -0.25
C VAL A 19 12.47 6.72 -0.96
N HIS A 20 12.51 5.59 -1.67
CA HIS A 20 13.62 5.19 -2.53
C HIS A 20 13.10 4.95 -3.94
N CYS A 21 13.64 5.66 -4.90
CA CYS A 21 13.28 5.51 -6.30
C CYS A 21 14.52 5.22 -7.15
N GLY A 22 14.39 4.29 -8.06
CA GLY A 22 15.40 3.99 -9.09
C GLY A 22 14.74 3.93 -10.45
N VAL A 23 15.53 4.09 -11.51
CA VAL A 23 15.04 3.93 -12.87
C VAL A 23 15.97 3.05 -13.69
N LYS A 24 15.39 2.06 -14.36
CA LYS A 24 16.04 1.32 -15.46
C LYS A 24 15.59 1.95 -16.76
N LYS A 25 16.54 2.57 -17.47
CA LYS A 25 16.27 3.17 -18.77
C LYS A 25 15.94 2.13 -19.81
N GLY A 26 14.89 2.40 -20.57
CA GLY A 26 14.49 1.63 -21.75
C GLY A 26 15.21 2.09 -23.04
N LYS A 27 14.84 1.47 -24.15
CA LYS A 27 15.33 1.81 -25.51
C LYS A 27 14.45 2.86 -26.19
N GLY A 28 13.16 2.87 -25.84
CA GLY A 28 12.15 3.75 -26.42
C GLY A 28 11.83 4.96 -25.55
N ASP A 29 10.88 5.73 -25.99
CA ASP A 29 10.38 6.97 -25.38
C ASP A 29 8.90 6.90 -24.99
N GLY A 30 8.35 5.69 -24.95
CA GLY A 30 6.97 5.45 -24.49
C GLY A 30 6.79 5.68 -22.99
N LYS A 31 5.52 5.63 -22.56
CA LYS A 31 5.17 5.79 -21.14
C LYS A 31 5.82 4.70 -20.29
N PRO A 32 6.35 5.04 -19.12
CA PRO A 32 7.04 4.09 -18.26
C PRO A 32 6.09 3.18 -17.49
N ALA A 33 6.63 2.07 -17.00
CA ALA A 33 6.03 1.29 -15.93
C ALA A 33 6.60 1.68 -14.57
N VAL A 34 5.79 1.57 -13.53
CA VAL A 34 6.18 1.79 -12.13
C VAL A 34 5.93 0.50 -11.36
N LEU A 35 6.96 0.01 -10.69
CA LEU A 35 6.89 -1.13 -9.78
C LEU A 35 7.04 -0.61 -8.35
N MET A 36 6.06 -0.86 -7.52
CA MET A 36 5.98 -0.35 -6.16
C MET A 36 6.05 -1.46 -5.12
N ALA A 37 6.48 -1.11 -3.94
CA ALA A 37 6.28 -1.85 -2.70
C ALA A 37 6.61 -0.93 -1.52
N HIS A 38 6.03 -1.22 -0.35
CA HIS A 38 6.46 -0.58 0.88
C HIS A 38 7.45 -1.46 1.66
N TYR A 39 8.24 -0.86 2.53
CA TYR A 39 9.24 -1.57 3.32
C TYR A 39 9.07 -1.38 4.84
N ASP A 40 8.14 -0.53 5.26
CA ASP A 40 7.72 -0.45 6.65
C ASP A 40 6.80 -1.61 7.02
N VAL A 41 6.48 -1.72 8.27
CA VAL A 41 5.64 -2.78 8.83
C VAL A 41 4.88 -2.24 10.03
N VAL A 42 3.71 -2.82 10.31
CA VAL A 42 2.97 -2.50 11.53
C VAL A 42 3.74 -2.98 12.78
N PRO A 43 3.54 -2.31 13.94
CA PRO A 43 4.13 -2.75 15.20
C PRO A 43 3.66 -4.16 15.60
N VAL A 44 4.38 -4.79 16.50
CA VAL A 44 4.08 -6.11 17.04
C VAL A 44 3.99 -6.09 18.57
N GLU A 45 3.22 -7.01 19.10
CA GLU A 45 3.23 -7.41 20.50
C GLU A 45 3.95 -8.76 20.54
N GLU A 46 5.26 -8.76 20.88
CA GLU A 46 6.15 -9.93 20.75
C GLU A 46 5.62 -11.14 21.52
N GLU A 47 4.92 -10.93 22.65
CA GLU A 47 4.32 -11.99 23.44
C GLU A 47 3.24 -12.80 22.70
N ASN A 48 2.69 -12.25 21.63
CA ASN A 48 1.68 -12.93 20.82
C ASN A 48 2.27 -13.69 19.63
N TRP A 49 3.61 -13.68 19.48
CA TRP A 49 4.28 -14.34 18.38
C TRP A 49 4.86 -15.70 18.78
N THR A 50 4.68 -16.70 17.91
CA THR A 50 5.24 -18.04 18.08
C THR A 50 6.78 -18.04 17.90
N HIS A 51 7.29 -17.16 17.07
CA HIS A 51 8.71 -16.95 16.78
C HIS A 51 9.02 -15.46 16.82
N PRO A 52 10.27 -15.05 17.09
CA PRO A 52 10.63 -13.64 17.10
C PRO A 52 10.21 -12.89 15.84
N ALA A 53 9.45 -11.81 16.00
CA ALA A 53 8.77 -11.15 14.91
C ALA A 53 9.70 -10.48 13.88
N PHE A 54 10.94 -10.14 14.26
CA PHE A 54 11.88 -9.39 13.41
C PHE A 54 13.16 -10.16 13.05
N GLU A 55 13.27 -11.43 13.40
CA GLU A 55 14.48 -12.22 13.13
C GLU A 55 14.42 -12.97 11.79
N ALA A 56 13.28 -13.01 11.12
CA ALA A 56 13.06 -13.71 9.86
C ALA A 56 13.55 -15.17 9.89
N GLU A 57 13.26 -15.88 10.98
CA GLU A 57 13.63 -17.29 11.14
C GLU A 57 12.98 -18.16 10.07
N ILE A 58 13.76 -19.12 9.54
CA ILE A 58 13.21 -20.16 8.67
C ILE A 58 13.09 -21.43 9.46
N ARG A 59 11.86 -21.90 9.65
CA ARG A 59 11.54 -23.15 10.36
C ARG A 59 10.60 -24.00 9.49
N ASP A 60 10.96 -25.24 9.30
CA ASP A 60 10.20 -26.21 8.50
C ASP A 60 9.83 -25.71 7.09
N GLY A 61 10.73 -24.92 6.48
CA GLY A 61 10.53 -24.32 5.16
C GLY A 61 9.65 -23.07 5.14
N VAL A 62 9.22 -22.57 6.28
CA VAL A 62 8.42 -21.36 6.45
C VAL A 62 9.28 -20.24 7.03
N MET A 63 9.25 -19.06 6.40
CA MET A 63 9.87 -17.86 6.94
C MET A 63 8.89 -17.14 7.86
N TRP A 64 9.27 -17.01 9.11
CA TRP A 64 8.51 -16.32 10.16
C TRP A 64 9.03 -14.90 10.34
N GLY A 65 8.15 -13.92 10.27
CA GLY A 65 8.55 -12.54 10.54
C GLY A 65 7.51 -11.51 10.12
N ARG A 66 7.40 -10.42 10.86
CA ARG A 66 6.57 -9.28 10.49
C ARG A 66 7.09 -8.67 9.19
N GLY A 67 6.18 -8.48 8.22
CA GLY A 67 6.52 -7.93 6.92
C GLY A 67 7.01 -8.96 5.89
N THR A 68 7.14 -10.25 6.24
CA THR A 68 7.51 -11.28 5.25
C THR A 68 6.48 -11.40 4.14
N LEU A 69 5.20 -11.32 4.46
CA LEU A 69 4.10 -11.36 3.50
C LEU A 69 3.69 -9.94 3.06
N ASP A 70 3.53 -9.04 4.01
CA ASP A 70 3.09 -7.66 3.79
C ASP A 70 4.24 -6.67 4.14
N THR A 71 5.03 -6.17 3.13
CA THR A 71 5.04 -6.65 1.75
C THR A 71 6.48 -6.86 1.24
N LYS A 72 7.38 -7.31 2.14
CA LYS A 72 8.77 -7.57 1.76
C LYS A 72 8.91 -8.68 0.70
N VAL A 73 7.90 -9.55 0.56
CA VAL A 73 7.85 -10.52 -0.52
C VAL A 73 7.75 -9.82 -1.88
N THR A 74 6.89 -8.83 -2.02
CA THR A 74 6.76 -8.01 -3.23
C THR A 74 8.03 -7.21 -3.48
N PHE A 75 8.53 -6.54 -2.45
CA PHE A 75 9.79 -5.78 -2.51
C PHE A 75 10.97 -6.64 -3.00
N ASN A 76 11.16 -7.82 -2.40
CA ASN A 76 12.22 -8.75 -2.79
C ASN A 76 11.98 -9.33 -4.19
N GLY A 77 10.72 -9.66 -4.52
CA GLY A 77 10.36 -10.19 -5.83
C GLY A 77 10.69 -9.23 -6.96
N VAL A 78 10.32 -7.95 -6.80
CA VAL A 78 10.62 -6.89 -7.78
C VAL A 78 12.13 -6.72 -7.95
N LEU A 79 12.90 -6.64 -6.86
CA LEU A 79 14.34 -6.48 -6.93
C LEU A 79 15.03 -7.71 -7.53
N SER A 80 14.62 -8.91 -7.16
CA SER A 80 15.21 -10.16 -7.67
C SER A 80 14.91 -10.35 -9.15
N ALA A 81 13.70 -10.02 -9.59
CA ALA A 81 13.34 -10.06 -11.01
C ALA A 81 14.17 -9.06 -11.82
N ALA A 82 14.33 -7.84 -11.31
CA ALA A 82 15.15 -6.82 -11.95
C ALA A 82 16.63 -7.27 -12.07
N GLU A 83 17.22 -7.76 -10.99
CA GLU A 83 18.59 -8.26 -10.96
C GLU A 83 18.80 -9.40 -11.97
N ASN A 84 17.89 -10.37 -11.97
CA ASN A 84 17.94 -11.51 -12.89
C ASN A 84 17.87 -11.06 -14.35
N LEU A 85 16.97 -10.17 -14.71
CA LEU A 85 16.84 -9.66 -16.07
C LEU A 85 18.04 -8.81 -16.49
N ILE A 86 18.55 -7.96 -15.61
CA ILE A 86 19.73 -7.13 -15.86
C ILE A 86 20.96 -8.00 -16.07
N SER A 87 21.14 -9.06 -15.28
CA SER A 87 22.27 -9.99 -15.42
C SER A 87 22.28 -10.74 -16.76
N GLN A 88 21.10 -10.90 -17.38
CA GLN A 88 20.93 -11.48 -18.71
C GLN A 88 21.07 -10.44 -19.84
N GLY A 89 21.39 -9.19 -19.51
CA GLY A 89 21.51 -8.11 -20.49
C GLY A 89 20.17 -7.56 -21.00
N PHE A 90 19.06 -7.86 -20.31
CA PHE A 90 17.75 -7.34 -20.70
C PHE A 90 17.71 -5.82 -20.60
N VAL A 91 17.21 -5.18 -21.64
CA VAL A 91 16.91 -3.75 -21.68
C VAL A 91 15.44 -3.61 -22.05
N PRO A 92 14.61 -3.00 -21.18
CA PRO A 92 13.20 -2.84 -21.45
C PRO A 92 12.94 -1.91 -22.64
N GLU A 93 11.76 -1.96 -23.23
CA GLU A 93 11.38 -1.03 -24.30
C GLU A 93 11.22 0.37 -23.73
N ASN A 94 10.42 0.53 -22.69
CA ASN A 94 10.22 1.80 -22.01
C ASN A 94 10.89 1.80 -20.63
N ASP A 95 11.03 2.98 -20.04
CA ASP A 95 11.60 3.12 -18.70
C ASP A 95 10.79 2.34 -17.66
N ILE A 96 11.48 1.74 -16.70
CA ILE A 96 10.88 1.12 -15.52
C ILE A 96 11.35 1.85 -14.28
N TYR A 97 10.41 2.41 -13.54
CA TYR A 97 10.64 3.03 -12.24
C TYR A 97 10.41 2.02 -11.12
N PHE A 98 11.34 1.97 -10.18
CA PHE A 98 11.22 1.23 -8.93
C PHE A 98 10.95 2.25 -7.84
N ALA A 99 9.76 2.22 -7.27
CA ALA A 99 9.29 3.23 -6.32
C ALA A 99 8.94 2.55 -4.99
N PHE A 100 9.84 2.65 -4.01
CA PHE A 100 9.68 2.02 -2.71
C PHE A 100 9.48 3.09 -1.64
N SER A 101 8.50 2.90 -0.78
CA SER A 101 8.17 3.86 0.27
C SER A 101 8.09 3.22 1.65
N GLY A 102 8.28 4.03 2.68
CA GLY A 102 7.93 3.72 4.05
C GLY A 102 6.71 4.53 4.48
N GLY A 103 6.03 4.07 5.52
CA GLY A 103 4.86 4.74 6.09
C GLY A 103 3.54 4.38 5.43
N GLU A 104 3.48 3.32 4.64
CA GLU A 104 2.23 2.81 4.06
C GLU A 104 1.26 2.43 5.17
N GLU A 105 1.72 1.64 6.11
CA GLU A 105 0.96 1.06 7.23
C GLU A 105 0.39 2.10 8.23
N VAL A 106 0.84 3.33 8.12
CA VAL A 106 0.43 4.44 9.01
C VAL A 106 -0.12 5.64 8.23
N ASN A 107 -0.57 5.45 7.01
CA ASN A 107 -1.04 6.52 6.11
C ASN A 107 -0.01 7.64 5.94
N GLY A 108 1.25 7.28 5.83
CA GLY A 108 2.36 8.21 5.62
C GLY A 108 2.34 8.84 4.23
N LYS A 109 3.29 9.73 3.99
CA LYS A 109 3.35 10.53 2.76
C LYS A 109 4.17 9.87 1.64
N GLY A 110 4.58 8.61 1.77
CA GLY A 110 5.46 7.95 0.82
C GLY A 110 4.92 7.96 -0.61
N ALA A 111 3.73 7.41 -0.83
CA ALA A 111 3.09 7.40 -2.14
C ALA A 111 2.80 8.82 -2.67
N ILE A 112 2.40 9.75 -1.78
CA ILE A 112 2.19 11.16 -2.15
C ILE A 112 3.47 11.78 -2.72
N HIS A 113 4.61 11.57 -2.07
CA HIS A 113 5.90 12.09 -2.55
C HIS A 113 6.29 11.49 -3.91
N ILE A 114 6.00 10.21 -4.15
CA ILE A 114 6.22 9.56 -5.45
C ILE A 114 5.36 10.24 -6.52
N VAL A 115 4.09 10.45 -6.24
CA VAL A 115 3.15 11.11 -7.16
C VAL A 115 3.58 12.56 -7.45
N ASP A 116 3.99 13.31 -6.43
CA ASP A 116 4.46 14.69 -6.59
C ASP A 116 5.74 14.76 -7.43
N TYR A 117 6.65 13.80 -7.23
CA TYR A 117 7.83 13.66 -8.07
C TYR A 117 7.45 13.44 -9.53
N PHE A 118 6.57 12.49 -9.83
CA PHE A 118 6.14 12.18 -11.19
C PHE A 118 5.44 13.37 -11.85
N LYS A 119 4.56 14.05 -11.12
CA LYS A 119 3.90 15.28 -11.60
C LYS A 119 4.89 16.38 -11.93
N SER A 120 5.85 16.64 -11.03
CA SER A 120 6.83 17.71 -11.21
C SER A 120 7.80 17.45 -12.37
N HIS A 121 8.00 16.18 -12.75
CA HIS A 121 8.84 15.77 -13.87
C HIS A 121 8.05 15.40 -15.14
N HIS A 122 6.74 15.64 -15.13
CA HIS A 122 5.84 15.31 -16.25
C HIS A 122 5.92 13.84 -16.67
N ILE A 123 6.08 12.95 -15.70
CA ILE A 123 6.12 11.50 -15.91
C ILE A 123 4.71 10.97 -15.74
N GLU A 124 4.16 10.40 -16.79
CA GLU A 124 2.86 9.76 -16.80
C GLU A 124 3.03 8.26 -17.06
N PRO A 125 2.87 7.40 -16.04
CA PRO A 125 3.03 5.97 -16.23
C PRO A 125 1.90 5.34 -17.04
N GLU A 126 2.23 4.33 -17.84
CA GLU A 126 1.25 3.45 -18.50
C GLU A 126 0.71 2.39 -17.54
N LEU A 127 1.59 1.89 -16.67
CA LEU A 127 1.28 0.85 -15.70
C LEU A 127 1.89 1.21 -14.36
N VAL A 128 1.11 1.05 -13.31
CA VAL A 128 1.60 1.03 -11.93
C VAL A 128 1.23 -0.33 -11.36
N LEU A 129 2.24 -1.08 -10.92
CA LEU A 129 2.09 -2.35 -10.24
C LEU A 129 2.51 -2.16 -8.79
N ASP A 130 1.59 -2.38 -7.88
CA ASP A 130 1.79 -2.35 -6.45
C ASP A 130 1.56 -3.73 -5.85
N GLU A 131 1.44 -3.81 -4.56
CA GLU A 131 1.15 -5.01 -3.83
C GLU A 131 -0.33 -5.39 -3.84
N GLY A 132 -0.66 -6.48 -3.15
CA GLY A 132 -2.01 -6.97 -2.97
C GLY A 132 -2.39 -8.07 -3.97
N GLY A 133 -3.65 -8.45 -3.89
CA GLY A 133 -4.13 -9.60 -4.63
C GLY A 133 -3.79 -10.94 -3.96
N ALA A 134 -4.36 -12.00 -4.49
CA ALA A 134 -4.13 -13.35 -4.01
C ALA A 134 -4.47 -14.37 -5.10
N VAL A 135 -3.91 -15.55 -5.00
CA VAL A 135 -4.47 -16.72 -5.66
C VAL A 135 -5.43 -17.39 -4.70
N VAL A 136 -6.70 -17.43 -5.06
CA VAL A 136 -7.79 -17.99 -4.24
C VAL A 136 -8.37 -19.22 -4.88
N ASP A 137 -8.80 -20.17 -4.07
CA ASP A 137 -9.40 -21.43 -4.52
C ASP A 137 -10.79 -21.60 -3.92
N ASN A 138 -11.73 -22.10 -4.72
CA ASN A 138 -13.12 -22.38 -4.31
C ASN A 138 -13.87 -21.17 -3.71
N VAL A 139 -13.54 -19.94 -4.10
CA VAL A 139 -14.17 -18.72 -3.56
C VAL A 139 -15.41 -18.32 -4.38
N PHE A 140 -15.39 -18.57 -5.68
CA PHE A 140 -16.49 -18.19 -6.56
C PHE A 140 -17.37 -19.38 -6.91
N PRO A 141 -18.72 -19.25 -6.81
CA PRO A 141 -19.64 -20.33 -7.19
C PRO A 141 -19.42 -20.77 -8.65
N GLY A 142 -19.25 -22.10 -8.84
CA GLY A 142 -19.04 -22.67 -10.17
C GLY A 142 -17.61 -22.63 -10.71
N VAL A 143 -16.68 -21.97 -10.03
CA VAL A 143 -15.27 -21.95 -10.40
C VAL A 143 -14.53 -23.02 -9.61
N THR A 144 -13.95 -23.97 -10.33
CA THR A 144 -13.25 -25.15 -9.76
C THR A 144 -11.74 -25.10 -9.87
N LYS A 145 -11.20 -24.00 -10.37
CA LYS A 145 -9.75 -23.76 -10.52
C LYS A 145 -9.32 -22.61 -9.65
N PRO A 146 -8.06 -22.58 -9.19
CA PRO A 146 -7.51 -21.42 -8.53
C PRO A 146 -7.60 -20.17 -9.43
N CYS A 147 -7.99 -19.05 -8.83
CA CYS A 147 -8.13 -17.75 -9.51
C CYS A 147 -7.08 -16.78 -8.99
N GLY A 148 -6.27 -16.23 -9.88
CA GLY A 148 -5.43 -15.07 -9.57
C GLY A 148 -6.28 -13.80 -9.54
N MET A 149 -6.37 -13.17 -8.38
CA MET A 149 -7.10 -11.92 -8.19
C MET A 149 -6.19 -10.75 -8.47
N ILE A 150 -6.57 -9.91 -9.42
CA ILE A 150 -5.85 -8.68 -9.75
C ILE A 150 -6.75 -7.50 -9.41
N GLY A 151 -6.36 -6.71 -8.40
CA GLY A 151 -7.01 -5.45 -8.09
C GLY A 151 -6.65 -4.41 -9.15
N ILE A 152 -7.64 -3.77 -9.75
CA ILE A 152 -7.42 -2.75 -10.78
C ILE A 152 -7.77 -1.34 -10.32
N ALA A 153 -8.25 -1.19 -9.10
CA ALA A 153 -8.53 0.08 -8.44
C ALA A 153 -8.70 -0.12 -6.94
N GLU A 154 -8.47 0.92 -6.19
CA GLU A 154 -8.73 0.97 -4.75
C GLU A 154 -9.79 2.01 -4.40
N LYS A 155 -10.43 1.79 -3.25
CA LYS A 155 -11.35 2.76 -2.67
C LYS A 155 -10.55 3.86 -1.99
N GLY A 156 -11.05 5.08 -2.07
CA GLY A 156 -10.53 6.17 -1.25
C GLY A 156 -10.84 5.93 0.23
N MET A 157 -9.94 6.37 1.10
CA MET A 157 -10.13 6.40 2.55
C MET A 157 -10.28 7.84 3.02
N ILE A 158 -11.13 8.06 4.01
CA ILE A 158 -11.29 9.35 4.66
C ILE A 158 -11.38 9.15 6.18
N ASN A 159 -10.61 9.95 6.92
CA ASN A 159 -10.75 10.06 8.36
C ASN A 159 -11.62 11.28 8.67
N VAL A 160 -12.68 11.08 9.45
CA VAL A 160 -13.60 12.14 9.83
C VAL A 160 -13.62 12.24 11.35
N GLU A 161 -13.30 13.42 11.87
CA GLU A 161 -13.38 13.71 13.28
C GLU A 161 -14.68 14.47 13.59
N TYR A 162 -15.43 13.97 14.54
CA TYR A 162 -16.62 14.64 15.07
C TYR A 162 -16.31 15.20 16.45
N SER A 163 -16.45 16.49 16.63
CA SER A 163 -16.22 17.17 17.89
C SER A 163 -17.42 18.01 18.32
N VAL A 164 -17.66 18.08 19.62
CA VAL A 164 -18.67 18.94 20.22
C VAL A 164 -18.02 19.76 21.31
N ALA A 165 -18.08 21.08 21.16
CA ALA A 165 -17.66 22.01 22.19
C ALA A 165 -18.75 22.25 23.22
N SER A 166 -18.38 22.36 24.49
CA SER A 166 -19.29 22.66 25.59
C SER A 166 -18.60 23.54 26.63
N SER A 167 -19.34 24.43 27.22
CA SER A 167 -18.89 25.25 28.38
C SER A 167 -18.87 24.47 29.69
N GLY A 168 -19.29 23.20 29.68
CA GLY A 168 -19.45 22.40 30.87
C GLY A 168 -20.77 22.75 31.63
N GLY A 169 -20.81 22.35 32.90
CA GLY A 169 -21.97 22.61 33.76
C GLY A 169 -21.83 21.85 35.06
N HIS A 170 -22.69 22.15 36.02
CA HIS A 170 -22.72 21.44 37.31
C HIS A 170 -23.44 20.10 37.15
N ALA A 171 -22.88 19.03 37.68
CA ALA A 171 -23.42 17.68 37.52
C ALA A 171 -24.85 17.50 38.07
N SER A 172 -25.24 18.31 39.07
CA SER A 172 -26.59 18.26 39.63
C SER A 172 -27.67 19.03 38.79
N ALA A 173 -27.22 19.78 37.77
CA ALA A 173 -28.09 20.52 36.86
C ALA A 173 -27.61 20.32 35.40
N PRO A 174 -27.65 19.10 34.88
CA PRO A 174 -27.15 18.81 33.55
C PRO A 174 -28.02 19.46 32.47
N ALA A 175 -27.39 19.86 31.37
CA ALA A 175 -28.12 20.28 30.19
C ALA A 175 -28.95 19.11 29.61
N PRO A 176 -30.08 19.37 28.94
CA PRO A 176 -30.91 18.32 28.34
C PRO A 176 -30.17 17.43 27.34
N HIS A 177 -29.17 18.00 26.70
CA HIS A 177 -28.32 17.30 25.72
C HIS A 177 -26.85 17.51 26.07
N THR A 178 -26.22 16.51 26.65
CA THR A 178 -24.81 16.55 26.98
C THR A 178 -23.94 16.35 25.71
N PRO A 179 -22.69 16.81 25.68
CA PRO A 179 -21.77 16.55 24.56
C PRO A 179 -21.64 15.07 24.24
N VAL A 180 -21.57 14.21 25.25
CA VAL A 180 -21.52 12.74 25.08
C VAL A 180 -22.78 12.24 24.38
N GLY A 181 -23.98 12.71 24.81
CA GLY A 181 -25.22 12.32 24.17
C GLY A 181 -25.33 12.79 22.71
N GLN A 182 -24.83 13.98 22.41
CA GLN A 182 -24.81 14.51 21.03
C GLN A 182 -23.86 13.70 20.14
N LEU A 183 -22.65 13.39 20.60
CA LEU A 183 -21.68 12.55 19.86
C LEU A 183 -22.23 11.13 19.68
N SER A 184 -22.79 10.52 20.72
CA SER A 184 -23.40 9.19 20.62
C SER A 184 -24.53 9.16 19.60
N ALA A 185 -25.41 10.18 19.58
CA ALA A 185 -26.47 10.28 18.58
C ALA A 185 -25.92 10.42 17.14
N ALA A 186 -24.82 11.16 16.96
CA ALA A 186 -24.15 11.26 15.66
C ALA A 186 -23.58 9.90 15.20
N CYS A 187 -22.88 9.18 16.10
CA CYS A 187 -22.37 7.84 15.82
C CYS A 187 -23.48 6.85 15.43
N CYS A 188 -24.55 6.79 16.24
CA CYS A 188 -25.71 5.95 15.93
C CYS A 188 -26.35 6.31 14.58
N LYS A 189 -26.41 7.61 14.25
CA LYS A 189 -26.96 8.04 12.97
C LYS A 189 -26.11 7.57 11.79
N ILE A 190 -24.79 7.62 11.90
CA ILE A 190 -23.86 7.14 10.86
C ILE A 190 -24.03 5.64 10.69
N GLU A 191 -23.99 4.89 11.79
CA GLU A 191 -24.10 3.43 11.78
C GLU A 191 -25.45 2.95 11.19
N ASN A 192 -26.53 3.62 11.51
CA ASN A 192 -27.88 3.28 11.02
C ASN A 192 -28.16 3.75 9.59
N HIS A 193 -27.28 4.57 9.00
CA HIS A 193 -27.45 5.08 7.64
C HIS A 193 -26.18 4.86 6.81
N PRO A 194 -25.78 3.60 6.57
CA PRO A 194 -24.63 3.30 5.76
C PRO A 194 -24.84 3.80 4.32
N PHE A 195 -23.77 4.10 3.63
CA PHE A 195 -23.82 4.42 2.21
C PHE A 195 -24.45 3.27 1.43
N LYS A 196 -25.22 3.61 0.40
CA LYS A 196 -25.80 2.60 -0.48
C LYS A 196 -24.70 1.82 -1.18
N ALA A 197 -24.77 0.49 -1.08
CA ALA A 197 -23.88 -0.36 -1.83
C ALA A 197 -24.09 -0.18 -3.33
N HIS A 198 -22.99 -0.16 -4.08
CA HIS A 198 -23.01 -0.18 -5.54
C HIS A 198 -21.83 -1.02 -6.03
N PHE A 199 -22.00 -1.66 -7.17
CA PHE A 199 -20.90 -2.35 -7.84
C PHE A 199 -20.24 -1.40 -8.84
N SER A 200 -18.92 -1.37 -8.83
CA SER A 200 -18.18 -0.70 -9.88
C SER A 200 -18.25 -1.49 -11.19
N LYS A 201 -18.03 -0.82 -12.33
CA LYS A 201 -18.08 -1.48 -13.62
C LYS A 201 -17.17 -2.72 -13.71
N PRO A 202 -15.91 -2.71 -13.24
CA PRO A 202 -15.06 -3.89 -13.27
C PRO A 202 -15.64 -5.08 -12.52
N VAL A 203 -16.29 -4.83 -11.35
CA VAL A 203 -16.92 -5.90 -10.55
C VAL A 203 -18.15 -6.48 -11.26
N LEU A 204 -18.85 -5.67 -12.05
CA LEU A 204 -20.01 -6.15 -12.84
C LEU A 204 -19.59 -6.96 -14.07
N GLU A 205 -18.36 -6.75 -14.58
CA GLU A 205 -17.81 -7.45 -15.73
C GLU A 205 -17.04 -8.73 -15.36
N MET A 206 -16.72 -8.92 -14.07
CA MET A 206 -16.07 -10.10 -13.51
C MET A 206 -17.04 -11.29 -13.44
#